data_513f19eb78a854f101bd27af3f06fda4
#
_entry.id   513f19eb78a854f101bd27af3f06fda4
#
_cell.length_a   1.000
_cell.length_b   1.000
_cell.length_c   1.000
_cell.angle_alpha   90.00
_cell.angle_beta   90.00
_cell.angle_gamma   90.00
#
_symmetry.space_group_name_H-M   'P 1'
#
loop_
_entity.id
_entity.type
_entity.pdbx_description
1 polymer ?
#
loop_
_entity_poly.entity_id
_entity_poly.type
_entity_poly.pdbx_seq_one_letter_code
_entity_poly.pdbx_strand_id
1 'polypeptide(L)'
;MRRALAVSLSALFAAGCGVVYRAAIKLYYTPVTIAAADVVRDVPYVAGSTDPLQQLNFFKPAQRGFPVVVFIHGGNWDSGDKDYRFGGQDIYNNIGRFLAARGIGCANISYRLLPNVDWRAQADDAVRAVAWVYAHAAEFGGDPQRLFVMGHSAGAQLAMRTALDRATLDRAGVPASAIRGIIGVAGAGYDLADERTYALGSDPRWYAKRFQLGAADTNWQTSASPIQFVNGSAPPVLLLRAGGEDRPLIRQSDLMRDALTRAGVRAQLVVAPGLSHTRIVPTLSREDRPAGAAVLAFVRQHS
;
A
#
# COMPACT_ATOMS: atom_id res chain seq x y z
N MET A 1 -57.07 0.84 15.22
CA MET A 1 -56.13 -0.29 15.05
C MET A 1 -55.52 -0.27 13.66
N ARG A 2 -54.45 0.50 13.39
CA ARG A 2 -53.61 0.45 12.17
C ARG A 2 -52.29 1.20 12.44
N ARG A 3 -51.42 0.62 13.29
CA ARG A 3 -50.00 1.04 13.43
C ARG A 3 -49.17 -0.18 13.84
N ALA A 4 -48.93 -1.09 12.91
CA ALA A 4 -48.01 -2.20 13.19
C ALA A 4 -47.55 -2.93 11.89
N LEU A 5 -47.25 -2.22 10.78
CA LEU A 5 -46.73 -2.92 9.61
C LEU A 5 -45.62 -2.14 8.84
N ALA A 6 -45.09 -1.06 9.39
CA ALA A 6 -44.05 -0.27 8.69
C ALA A 6 -42.61 -0.57 9.10
N VAL A 7 -42.36 -1.41 10.12
CA VAL A 7 -41.01 -1.66 10.66
C VAL A 7 -40.33 -2.86 10.02
N SER A 8 -41.03 -3.74 9.32
CA SER A 8 -40.46 -5.01 8.83
C SER A 8 -39.78 -4.94 7.45
N LEU A 9 -40.11 -3.99 6.58
CA LEU A 9 -39.51 -3.92 5.24
C LEU A 9 -38.12 -3.29 5.24
N SER A 10 -37.87 -2.29 6.07
CA SER A 10 -36.54 -1.63 6.15
C SER A 10 -35.48 -2.54 6.77
N ALA A 11 -35.86 -3.38 7.74
CA ALA A 11 -34.96 -4.35 8.36
C ALA A 11 -34.60 -5.52 7.42
N LEU A 12 -35.53 -5.95 6.56
CA LEU A 12 -35.29 -6.99 5.56
C LEU A 12 -34.40 -6.50 4.40
N PHE A 13 -34.50 -5.22 4.00
CA PHE A 13 -33.60 -4.62 3.00
C PHE A 13 -32.18 -4.47 3.52
N ALA A 14 -31.99 -4.05 4.77
CA ALA A 14 -30.68 -3.94 5.40
C ALA A 14 -30.02 -5.33 5.62
N ALA A 15 -30.79 -6.35 5.99
CA ALA A 15 -30.32 -7.72 6.15
C ALA A 15 -29.99 -8.36 4.78
N GLY A 16 -30.81 -8.12 3.75
CA GLY A 16 -30.57 -8.60 2.37
C GLY A 16 -29.30 -7.99 1.75
N CYS A 17 -29.09 -6.68 1.90
CA CYS A 17 -27.84 -6.03 1.48
C CYS A 17 -26.61 -6.59 2.20
N GLY A 18 -26.71 -6.86 3.50
CA GLY A 18 -25.62 -7.44 4.28
C GLY A 18 -25.24 -8.85 3.83
N VAL A 19 -26.21 -9.69 3.47
CA VAL A 19 -25.99 -11.07 3.00
C VAL A 19 -25.39 -11.08 1.59
N VAL A 20 -25.92 -10.28 0.66
CA VAL A 20 -25.38 -10.14 -0.71
C VAL A 20 -23.98 -9.56 -0.67
N TYR A 21 -23.70 -8.61 0.21
CA TYR A 21 -22.41 -7.99 0.37
C TYR A 21 -21.37 -8.95 0.97
N ARG A 22 -21.74 -9.76 1.97
CA ARG A 22 -20.88 -10.81 2.54
C ARG A 22 -20.60 -11.93 1.55
N ALA A 23 -21.56 -12.27 0.68
CA ALA A 23 -21.33 -13.22 -0.41
C ALA A 23 -20.37 -12.66 -1.47
N ALA A 24 -20.51 -11.38 -1.84
CA ALA A 24 -19.64 -10.72 -2.79
C ALA A 24 -18.18 -10.61 -2.30
N ILE A 25 -17.95 -10.37 -1.00
CA ILE A 25 -16.60 -10.33 -0.43
C ILE A 25 -15.89 -11.69 -0.57
N LYS A 26 -16.62 -12.81 -0.41
CA LYS A 26 -16.06 -14.16 -0.57
C LYS A 26 -15.54 -14.45 -1.98
N LEU A 27 -16.00 -13.72 -3.00
CA LEU A 27 -15.47 -13.83 -4.36
C LEU A 27 -14.04 -13.28 -4.49
N TYR A 28 -13.67 -12.34 -3.64
CA TYR A 28 -12.40 -11.63 -3.72
C TYR A 28 -11.47 -11.93 -2.55
N TYR A 29 -12.02 -12.36 -1.41
CA TYR A 29 -11.30 -12.58 -0.16
C TYR A 29 -11.29 -14.06 0.21
N THR A 30 -10.10 -14.58 0.52
CA THR A 30 -9.91 -15.89 1.13
C THR A 30 -9.07 -15.70 2.39
N PRO A 31 -9.58 -16.04 3.59
CA PRO A 31 -8.81 -15.92 4.82
C PRO A 31 -7.63 -16.89 4.78
N VAL A 32 -6.47 -16.39 5.17
CA VAL A 32 -5.24 -17.20 5.34
C VAL A 32 -4.89 -17.28 6.81
N THR A 33 -4.56 -18.47 7.27
CA THR A 33 -4.14 -18.73 8.65
C THR A 33 -2.67 -19.14 8.66
N ILE A 34 -1.91 -18.59 9.59
CA ILE A 34 -0.56 -19.02 9.98
C ILE A 34 -0.53 -19.20 11.50
N ALA A 35 0.51 -19.81 12.03
CA ALA A 35 0.64 -19.98 13.48
C ALA A 35 0.67 -18.61 14.20
N ALA A 36 0.04 -18.52 15.36
CA ALA A 36 0.00 -17.27 16.13
C ALA A 36 1.41 -16.78 16.52
N ALA A 37 2.34 -17.70 16.78
CA ALA A 37 3.75 -17.41 17.09
C ALA A 37 4.51 -16.78 15.90
N ASP A 38 3.96 -16.87 14.68
CA ASP A 38 4.53 -16.29 13.50
C ASP A 38 3.99 -14.87 13.21
N VAL A 39 3.17 -14.33 14.11
CA VAL A 39 2.63 -12.97 14.01
C VAL A 39 3.10 -12.16 15.21
N VAL A 40 3.92 -11.15 14.97
CA VAL A 40 4.31 -10.16 15.97
C VAL A 40 3.52 -8.89 15.70
N ARG A 41 2.84 -8.36 16.73
CA ARG A 41 1.91 -7.23 16.57
C ARG A 41 2.39 -6.00 17.32
N ASP A 42 1.93 -4.86 16.83
CA ASP A 42 2.03 -3.55 17.50
C ASP A 42 3.46 -3.17 17.89
N VAL A 43 4.41 -3.52 17.02
CA VAL A 43 5.83 -3.22 17.22
C VAL A 43 6.09 -1.76 16.84
N PRO A 44 6.53 -0.89 17.78
CA PRO A 44 6.88 0.47 17.46
C PRO A 44 8.16 0.51 16.59
N TYR A 45 8.09 1.18 15.45
CA TYR A 45 9.25 1.38 14.57
C TYR A 45 9.96 2.72 14.81
N VAL A 46 9.42 3.55 15.70
CA VAL A 46 10.06 4.75 16.22
C VAL A 46 10.40 4.54 17.69
N ALA A 47 11.67 4.62 18.03
CA ALA A 47 12.12 4.41 19.41
C ALA A 47 11.43 5.37 20.39
N GLY A 48 10.84 4.81 21.45
CA GLY A 48 10.12 5.55 22.47
C GLY A 48 8.75 6.08 22.07
N SER A 49 8.28 5.85 20.84
CA SER A 49 6.92 6.24 20.43
C SER A 49 5.86 5.35 21.08
N THR A 50 4.80 5.98 21.56
CA THR A 50 3.57 5.35 22.05
C THR A 50 2.41 5.52 21.06
N ASP A 51 2.64 6.18 19.92
CA ASP A 51 1.64 6.42 18.89
C ASP A 51 1.31 5.11 18.17
N PRO A 52 0.05 4.62 18.20
CA PRO A 52 -0.35 3.40 17.52
C PRO A 52 -0.20 3.49 15.98
N LEU A 53 -0.13 4.72 15.44
CA LEU A 53 0.13 4.96 14.02
C LEU A 53 1.63 4.92 13.67
N GLN A 54 2.53 4.73 14.63
CA GLN A 54 3.95 4.48 14.41
C GLN A 54 4.34 3.04 14.78
N GLN A 55 3.45 2.09 14.49
CA GLN A 55 3.61 0.66 14.77
C GLN A 55 3.46 -0.18 13.50
N LEU A 56 4.01 -1.38 13.55
CA LEU A 56 3.85 -2.40 12.52
C LEU A 56 3.43 -3.74 13.09
N ASN A 57 2.84 -4.59 12.22
CA ASN A 57 2.66 -6.01 12.47
C ASN A 57 3.61 -6.78 11.55
N PHE A 58 4.36 -7.73 12.09
CA PHE A 58 5.28 -8.56 11.31
C PHE A 58 4.76 -10.00 11.21
N PHE A 59 4.69 -10.51 9.98
CA PHE A 59 4.25 -11.87 9.64
C PHE A 59 5.45 -12.66 9.13
N LYS A 60 5.80 -13.73 9.86
CA LYS A 60 6.99 -14.55 9.61
C LYS A 60 6.65 -15.83 8.84
N PRO A 61 7.37 -16.15 7.77
CA PRO A 61 7.43 -17.53 7.26
C PRO A 61 8.04 -18.50 8.29
N ALA A 62 7.71 -19.79 8.15
CA ALA A 62 8.31 -20.84 9.01
C ALA A 62 9.82 -21.04 8.73
N GLN A 63 10.26 -20.82 7.50
CA GLN A 63 11.67 -20.94 7.12
C GLN A 63 12.39 -19.60 7.30
N ARG A 64 13.69 -19.64 7.60
CA ARG A 64 14.53 -18.44 7.73
C ARG A 64 15.14 -18.04 6.38
N GLY A 65 15.70 -16.83 6.33
CA GLY A 65 16.33 -16.28 5.14
C GLY A 65 15.34 -15.83 4.07
N PHE A 66 14.14 -15.43 4.42
CA PHE A 66 13.10 -15.00 3.50
C PHE A 66 13.23 -13.53 3.11
N PRO A 67 12.78 -13.13 1.90
CA PRO A 67 12.61 -11.72 1.54
C PRO A 67 11.48 -11.09 2.35
N VAL A 68 11.52 -9.76 2.55
CA VAL A 68 10.51 -9.05 3.34
C VAL A 68 9.84 -7.97 2.52
N VAL A 69 8.51 -7.97 2.52
CA VAL A 69 7.67 -6.91 1.97
C VAL A 69 7.26 -5.97 3.10
N VAL A 70 7.58 -4.68 2.98
CA VAL A 70 7.02 -3.61 3.82
C VAL A 70 5.76 -3.11 3.13
N PHE A 71 4.58 -3.38 3.71
CA PHE A 71 3.29 -3.00 3.15
C PHE A 71 2.74 -1.75 3.82
N ILE A 72 2.42 -0.73 3.01
CA ILE A 72 1.91 0.57 3.41
C ILE A 72 0.43 0.67 3.01
N HIS A 73 -0.44 0.89 3.99
CA HIS A 73 -1.89 0.93 3.77
C HIS A 73 -2.35 2.16 2.96
N GLY A 74 -3.52 2.04 2.33
CA GLY A 74 -4.25 3.16 1.73
C GLY A 74 -5.10 3.92 2.75
N GLY A 75 -5.89 4.88 2.26
CA GLY A 75 -6.82 5.65 3.11
C GLY A 75 -6.70 7.15 2.90
N ASN A 76 -6.46 7.60 1.66
CA ASN A 76 -6.47 9.03 1.30
C ASN A 76 -5.54 9.92 2.13
N TRP A 77 -4.50 9.36 2.75
CA TRP A 77 -3.55 10.00 3.67
C TRP A 77 -4.18 10.50 4.99
N ASP A 78 -5.49 10.39 5.19
CA ASP A 78 -6.25 10.90 6.34
C ASP A 78 -6.99 9.81 7.13
N SER A 79 -6.89 8.56 6.71
CA SER A 79 -7.59 7.42 7.34
C SER A 79 -6.86 6.08 7.10
N GLY A 80 -7.31 5.06 7.83
CA GLY A 80 -6.75 3.70 7.74
C GLY A 80 -5.64 3.44 8.74
N ASP A 81 -5.27 2.17 8.83
CA ASP A 81 -4.16 1.66 9.63
C ASP A 81 -3.73 0.26 9.13
N LYS A 82 -2.69 -0.32 9.75
CA LYS A 82 -2.18 -1.66 9.46
C LYS A 82 -3.20 -2.78 9.70
N ASP A 83 -4.22 -2.53 10.53
CA ASP A 83 -5.23 -3.49 10.94
C ASP A 83 -6.57 -3.30 10.22
N TYR A 84 -6.57 -2.59 9.09
CA TYR A 84 -7.79 -2.26 8.34
C TYR A 84 -8.68 -3.47 8.10
N ARG A 85 -9.94 -3.32 8.50
CA ARG A 85 -11.00 -4.33 8.35
C ARG A 85 -12.12 -3.80 7.47
N PHE A 86 -12.68 -4.68 6.66
CA PHE A 86 -13.80 -4.35 5.80
C PHE A 86 -14.80 -5.49 5.74
N GLY A 87 -16.08 -5.20 5.98
CA GLY A 87 -17.13 -6.22 6.02
C GLY A 87 -16.87 -7.33 7.04
N GLY A 88 -16.19 -7.01 8.15
CA GLY A 88 -15.80 -7.96 9.18
C GLY A 88 -14.53 -8.77 8.85
N GLN A 89 -13.95 -8.61 7.65
CA GLN A 89 -12.74 -9.30 7.23
C GLN A 89 -11.50 -8.46 7.53
N ASP A 90 -10.45 -9.11 7.96
CA ASP A 90 -9.14 -8.53 8.26
C ASP A 90 -8.31 -8.44 6.96
N ILE A 91 -8.44 -7.33 6.24
CA ILE A 91 -7.97 -7.21 4.86
C ILE A 91 -6.44 -7.13 4.78
N TYR A 92 -5.84 -6.16 5.48
CA TYR A 92 -4.40 -5.93 5.33
C TYR A 92 -3.56 -6.99 6.03
N ASN A 93 -3.93 -7.42 7.22
CA ASN A 93 -3.21 -8.50 7.89
C ASN A 93 -3.35 -9.84 7.13
N ASN A 94 -4.42 -10.03 6.35
CA ASN A 94 -4.53 -11.21 5.49
C ASN A 94 -3.50 -11.23 4.36
N ILE A 95 -3.09 -10.04 3.85
CA ILE A 95 -1.98 -9.94 2.89
C ILE A 95 -0.69 -10.41 3.54
N GLY A 96 -0.40 -9.96 4.77
CA GLY A 96 0.77 -10.40 5.53
C GLY A 96 0.79 -11.90 5.76
N ARG A 97 -0.33 -12.48 6.21
CA ARG A 97 -0.47 -13.94 6.39
C ARG A 97 -0.31 -14.71 5.07
N PHE A 98 -0.87 -14.18 3.98
CA PHE A 98 -0.77 -14.79 2.66
C PHE A 98 0.68 -14.86 2.17
N LEU A 99 1.43 -13.76 2.30
CA LEU A 99 2.84 -13.70 1.93
C LEU A 99 3.68 -14.63 2.81
N ALA A 100 3.49 -14.60 4.13
CA ALA A 100 4.19 -15.46 5.08
C ALA A 100 3.97 -16.96 4.79
N ALA A 101 2.73 -17.37 4.50
CA ALA A 101 2.40 -18.74 4.11
C ALA A 101 3.09 -19.18 2.79
N ARG A 102 3.71 -18.26 2.06
CA ARG A 102 4.41 -18.49 0.77
C ARG A 102 5.90 -18.20 0.83
N GLY A 103 6.46 -18.10 2.03
CA GLY A 103 7.89 -17.92 2.24
C GLY A 103 8.37 -16.47 2.09
N ILE A 104 7.48 -15.49 2.16
CA ILE A 104 7.78 -14.06 2.06
C ILE A 104 7.35 -13.39 3.36
N GLY A 105 8.29 -12.83 4.14
CA GLY A 105 7.96 -12.04 5.32
C GLY A 105 7.19 -10.77 4.95
N CYS A 106 6.33 -10.29 5.85
CA CYS A 106 5.61 -9.06 5.60
C CYS A 106 5.54 -8.19 6.87
N ALA A 107 5.88 -6.91 6.72
CA ALA A 107 5.71 -5.89 7.75
C ALA A 107 4.59 -4.95 7.30
N ASN A 108 3.40 -5.09 7.88
CA ASN A 108 2.31 -4.13 7.65
C ASN A 108 2.52 -2.93 8.58
N ILE A 109 2.71 -1.75 8.03
CA ILE A 109 2.95 -0.53 8.81
C ILE A 109 1.72 0.36 8.87
N SER A 110 1.51 1.04 9.99
CA SER A 110 0.73 2.27 10.06
C SER A 110 1.64 3.47 9.85
N TYR A 111 1.07 4.63 9.57
CA TYR A 111 1.75 5.92 9.52
C TYR A 111 0.80 7.00 10.03
N ARG A 112 1.32 8.09 10.59
CA ARG A 112 0.50 9.18 11.13
C ARG A 112 -0.31 9.86 10.03
N LEU A 113 -1.50 10.32 10.34
CA LEU A 113 -2.51 10.74 9.38
C LEU A 113 -2.72 12.25 9.37
N LEU A 114 -3.10 12.78 8.21
CA LEU A 114 -3.64 14.13 8.07
C LEU A 114 -4.94 14.25 8.88
N PRO A 115 -5.27 15.41 9.42
CA PRO A 115 -4.50 16.67 9.42
C PRO A 115 -3.55 16.79 10.64
N ASN A 116 -3.41 15.75 11.47
CA ASN A 116 -2.62 15.79 12.69
C ASN A 116 -1.11 15.97 12.41
N VAL A 117 -0.66 15.51 11.27
CA VAL A 117 0.69 15.72 10.73
C VAL A 117 0.58 16.15 9.27
N ASP A 118 1.67 16.63 8.67
CA ASP A 118 1.73 16.91 7.25
C ASP A 118 2.21 15.68 6.44
N TRP A 119 2.15 15.76 5.12
CA TRP A 119 2.56 14.67 4.22
C TRP A 119 4.06 14.34 4.31
N ARG A 120 4.91 15.29 4.73
CA ARG A 120 6.36 15.05 4.92
C ARG A 120 6.58 14.16 6.12
N ALA A 121 5.84 14.37 7.20
CA ALA A 121 5.87 13.48 8.36
C ALA A 121 5.35 12.07 8.04
N GLN A 122 4.37 11.94 7.14
CA GLN A 122 3.91 10.62 6.65
C GLN A 122 4.99 9.91 5.82
N ALA A 123 5.68 10.65 4.95
CA ALA A 123 6.81 10.12 4.19
C ALA A 123 7.97 9.71 5.11
N ASP A 124 8.26 10.52 6.15
CA ASP A 124 9.27 10.19 7.16
C ASP A 124 8.89 8.94 7.95
N ASP A 125 7.64 8.78 8.36
CA ASP A 125 7.15 7.56 9.03
C ASP A 125 7.37 6.32 8.15
N ALA A 126 7.08 6.40 6.85
CA ALA A 126 7.30 5.30 5.92
C ALA A 126 8.80 4.97 5.77
N VAL A 127 9.68 5.98 5.68
CA VAL A 127 11.13 5.79 5.66
C VAL A 127 11.63 5.14 6.95
N ARG A 128 11.20 5.64 8.12
CA ARG A 128 11.55 5.07 9.43
C ARG A 128 11.12 3.63 9.58
N ALA A 129 9.91 3.28 9.11
CA ALA A 129 9.42 1.92 9.14
C ALA A 129 10.26 0.99 8.25
N VAL A 130 10.63 1.43 7.02
CA VAL A 130 11.53 0.67 6.14
C VAL A 130 12.92 0.50 6.78
N ALA A 131 13.46 1.56 7.38
CA ALA A 131 14.76 1.51 8.06
C ALA A 131 14.73 0.58 9.28
N TRP A 132 13.65 0.61 10.05
CA TRP A 132 13.45 -0.30 11.17
C TRP A 132 13.41 -1.76 10.69
N VAL A 133 12.64 -2.04 9.63
CA VAL A 133 12.58 -3.41 9.05
C VAL A 133 13.94 -3.83 8.54
N TYR A 134 14.70 -2.97 7.89
CA TYR A 134 16.07 -3.26 7.46
C TYR A 134 16.96 -3.67 8.64
N ALA A 135 16.91 -2.91 9.73
CA ALA A 135 17.75 -3.16 10.90
C ALA A 135 17.36 -4.44 11.67
N HIS A 136 16.07 -4.82 11.67
CA HIS A 136 15.54 -5.89 12.53
C HIS A 136 15.06 -7.14 11.77
N ALA A 137 15.04 -7.13 10.43
CA ALA A 137 14.52 -8.27 9.64
C ALA A 137 15.19 -9.59 10.01
N ALA A 138 16.50 -9.59 10.27
CA ALA A 138 17.26 -10.78 10.64
C ALA A 138 16.82 -11.40 11.98
N GLU A 139 16.38 -10.59 12.94
CA GLU A 139 15.85 -11.04 14.23
C GLU A 139 14.58 -11.90 14.04
N PHE A 140 13.75 -11.51 13.07
CA PHE A 140 12.55 -12.25 12.68
C PHE A 140 12.82 -13.41 11.72
N GLY A 141 14.07 -13.57 11.26
CA GLY A 141 14.49 -14.60 10.30
C GLY A 141 14.46 -14.19 8.84
N GLY A 142 14.19 -12.93 8.55
CA GLY A 142 14.24 -12.35 7.20
C GLY A 142 15.66 -11.97 6.75
N ASP A 143 15.81 -11.71 5.47
CA ASP A 143 17.03 -11.21 4.88
C ASP A 143 16.92 -9.69 4.65
N PRO A 144 17.69 -8.85 5.38
CA PRO A 144 17.62 -7.41 5.23
C PRO A 144 18.10 -6.92 3.84
N GLN A 145 18.84 -7.74 3.09
CA GLN A 145 19.29 -7.39 1.74
C GLN A 145 18.24 -7.69 0.66
N ARG A 146 17.05 -8.20 1.04
CA ARG A 146 15.97 -8.55 0.12
C ARG A 146 14.65 -7.94 0.57
N LEU A 147 14.62 -6.59 0.61
CA LEU A 147 13.43 -5.83 0.97
C LEU A 147 12.65 -5.39 -0.28
N PHE A 148 11.34 -5.40 -0.16
CA PHE A 148 10.41 -4.84 -1.13
C PHE A 148 9.51 -3.83 -0.42
N VAL A 149 9.20 -2.70 -1.08
CA VAL A 149 8.27 -1.71 -0.54
C VAL A 149 7.00 -1.76 -1.39
N MET A 150 5.89 -2.08 -0.76
CA MET A 150 4.59 -2.25 -1.39
C MET A 150 3.56 -1.33 -0.75
N GLY A 151 2.66 -0.76 -1.53
CA GLY A 151 1.56 0.04 -0.95
C GLY A 151 0.32 0.04 -1.82
N HIS A 152 -0.81 0.37 -1.19
CA HIS A 152 -2.12 0.51 -1.84
C HIS A 152 -2.58 1.96 -1.86
N SER A 153 -3.08 2.47 -2.99
CA SER A 153 -3.69 3.81 -3.12
C SER A 153 -2.73 4.92 -2.61
N ALA A 154 -3.10 5.67 -1.58
CA ALA A 154 -2.22 6.62 -0.88
C ALA A 154 -0.91 5.98 -0.39
N GLY A 155 -0.97 4.74 0.11
CA GLY A 155 0.21 3.98 0.51
C GLY A 155 1.11 3.61 -0.67
N ALA A 156 0.57 3.49 -1.89
CA ALA A 156 1.38 3.28 -3.08
C ALA A 156 2.19 4.53 -3.46
N GLN A 157 1.63 5.73 -3.26
CA GLN A 157 2.39 6.98 -3.39
C GLN A 157 3.52 7.04 -2.37
N LEU A 158 3.24 6.72 -1.09
CA LEU A 158 4.26 6.67 -0.04
C LEU A 158 5.32 5.60 -0.34
N ALA A 159 4.94 4.41 -0.82
CA ALA A 159 5.88 3.35 -1.20
C ALA A 159 6.83 3.79 -2.32
N MET A 160 6.29 4.41 -3.38
CA MET A 160 7.10 4.97 -4.47
C MET A 160 7.99 6.10 -3.97
N ARG A 161 7.43 7.04 -3.19
CA ARG A 161 8.18 8.17 -2.63
C ARG A 161 9.35 7.70 -1.76
N THR A 162 9.10 6.73 -0.87
CA THR A 162 10.12 6.16 0.03
C THR A 162 11.21 5.45 -0.75
N ALA A 163 10.85 4.56 -1.66
CA ALA A 163 11.84 3.68 -2.29
C ALA A 163 12.56 4.32 -3.49
N LEU A 164 12.01 5.35 -4.12
CA LEU A 164 12.67 6.10 -5.20
C LEU A 164 13.56 7.24 -4.67
N ASP A 165 13.28 7.82 -3.51
CA ASP A 165 14.13 8.81 -2.87
C ASP A 165 15.31 8.13 -2.15
N ARG A 166 16.28 7.70 -2.96
CA ARG A 166 17.47 6.97 -2.50
C ARG A 166 18.26 7.75 -1.45
N ALA A 167 18.41 9.06 -1.66
CA ALA A 167 19.15 9.90 -0.74
C ALA A 167 18.54 9.93 0.68
N THR A 168 17.21 9.87 0.76
CA THR A 168 16.52 9.80 2.05
C THR A 168 16.68 8.42 2.70
N LEU A 169 16.59 7.33 1.94
CA LEU A 169 16.88 5.98 2.47
C LEU A 169 18.32 5.82 2.92
N ASP A 170 19.30 6.31 2.15
CA ASP A 170 20.71 6.25 2.52
C ASP A 170 20.98 7.00 3.85
N ARG A 171 20.38 8.18 4.03
CA ARG A 171 20.45 8.93 5.32
C ARG A 171 19.80 8.17 6.48
N ALA A 172 18.79 7.34 6.19
CA ALA A 172 18.15 6.48 7.19
C ALA A 172 18.90 5.15 7.41
N GLY A 173 20.06 4.97 6.79
CA GLY A 173 20.90 3.78 6.95
C GLY A 173 20.46 2.57 6.12
N VAL A 174 19.59 2.75 5.13
CA VAL A 174 19.13 1.67 4.24
C VAL A 174 19.87 1.76 2.92
N PRO A 175 20.83 0.87 2.63
CA PRO A 175 21.58 0.91 1.37
C PRO A 175 20.64 0.65 0.19
N ALA A 176 20.91 1.33 -0.91
CA ALA A 176 20.12 1.23 -2.13
C ALA A 176 19.95 -0.23 -2.61
N SER A 177 20.97 -1.06 -2.44
CA SER A 177 20.96 -2.47 -2.84
C SER A 177 20.01 -3.35 -2.03
N ALA A 178 19.62 -2.93 -0.83
CA ALA A 178 18.70 -3.67 0.03
C ALA A 178 17.25 -3.66 -0.52
N ILE A 179 16.85 -2.60 -1.26
CA ILE A 179 15.52 -2.52 -1.86
C ILE A 179 15.53 -3.21 -3.23
N ARG A 180 14.96 -4.41 -3.28
CA ARG A 180 14.96 -5.27 -4.47
C ARG A 180 13.80 -4.98 -5.43
N GLY A 181 12.77 -4.28 -4.98
CA GLY A 181 11.66 -3.89 -5.84
C GLY A 181 10.62 -3.03 -5.13
N ILE A 182 9.80 -2.37 -5.94
CA ILE A 182 8.67 -1.54 -5.46
C ILE A 182 7.38 -2.07 -6.08
N ILE A 183 6.30 -2.13 -5.31
CA ILE A 183 4.99 -2.60 -5.76
C ILE A 183 3.94 -1.55 -5.45
N GLY A 184 3.41 -0.91 -6.49
CA GLY A 184 2.32 0.06 -6.36
C GLY A 184 0.98 -0.55 -6.77
N VAL A 185 0.04 -0.64 -5.82
CA VAL A 185 -1.29 -1.21 -6.04
C VAL A 185 -2.32 -0.10 -6.13
N ALA A 186 -2.98 0.04 -7.28
CA ALA A 186 -4.02 1.05 -7.52
C ALA A 186 -3.58 2.44 -7.00
N GLY A 187 -2.38 2.87 -7.37
CA GLY A 187 -1.75 4.03 -6.79
C GLY A 187 -2.35 5.36 -7.23
N ALA A 188 -2.32 6.32 -6.32
CA ALA A 188 -2.76 7.70 -6.52
C ALA A 188 -1.59 8.68 -6.27
N GLY A 189 -1.64 9.87 -6.87
CA GLY A 189 -0.71 10.95 -6.54
C GLY A 189 0.76 10.70 -6.93
N TYR A 190 1.00 9.94 -7.97
CA TYR A 190 2.36 9.71 -8.49
C TYR A 190 2.95 10.97 -9.14
N ASP A 191 2.11 11.73 -9.84
CA ASP A 191 2.43 13.05 -10.38
C ASP A 191 1.29 14.01 -10.05
N LEU A 192 1.50 14.85 -9.05
CA LEU A 192 0.53 15.85 -8.61
C LEU A 192 0.61 17.14 -9.42
N ALA A 193 1.60 17.28 -10.31
CA ALA A 193 1.73 18.41 -11.23
C ALA A 193 1.04 18.17 -12.57
N ASP A 194 0.55 16.95 -12.85
CA ASP A 194 -0.07 16.61 -14.12
C ASP A 194 -1.48 17.20 -14.25
N GLU A 195 -1.62 18.32 -14.95
CA GLU A 195 -2.90 19.01 -15.19
C GLU A 195 -3.95 18.14 -15.88
N ARG A 196 -3.51 17.17 -16.73
CA ARG A 196 -4.45 16.27 -17.43
C ARG A 196 -5.11 15.29 -16.46
N THR A 197 -4.47 14.92 -15.37
CA THR A 197 -5.09 14.12 -14.30
C THR A 197 -6.28 14.88 -13.70
N TYR A 198 -6.14 16.18 -13.49
CA TYR A 198 -7.23 17.02 -12.99
C TYR A 198 -8.34 17.21 -14.03
N ALA A 199 -8.00 17.41 -15.29
CA ALA A 199 -8.97 17.48 -16.39
C ALA A 199 -9.78 16.17 -16.59
N LEU A 200 -9.27 15.03 -16.11
CA LEU A 200 -9.96 13.74 -16.16
C LEU A 200 -10.92 13.50 -14.98
N GLY A 201 -11.00 14.44 -14.01
CA GLY A 201 -11.97 14.41 -12.93
C GLY A 201 -11.40 14.39 -11.51
N SER A 202 -10.07 14.45 -11.33
CA SER A 202 -9.50 14.72 -10.01
C SER A 202 -9.67 16.17 -9.61
N ASP A 203 -9.95 16.44 -8.32
CA ASP A 203 -10.03 17.81 -7.81
C ASP A 203 -8.65 18.29 -7.33
N PRO A 204 -8.03 19.32 -7.97
CA PRO A 204 -6.74 19.85 -7.54
C PRO A 204 -6.81 20.46 -6.13
N ARG A 205 -7.96 21.04 -5.73
CA ARG A 205 -8.14 21.61 -4.38
C ARG A 205 -8.16 20.53 -3.31
N TRP A 206 -8.67 19.33 -3.64
CA TRP A 206 -8.65 18.17 -2.74
C TRP A 206 -7.20 17.73 -2.45
N TYR A 207 -6.33 17.73 -3.47
CA TYR A 207 -4.91 17.45 -3.30
C TYR A 207 -4.18 18.60 -2.60
N ALA A 208 -4.46 19.86 -2.96
CA ALA A 208 -3.86 21.03 -2.30
C ALA A 208 -4.12 21.02 -0.79
N LYS A 209 -5.36 20.70 -0.36
CA LYS A 209 -5.70 20.57 1.06
C LYS A 209 -4.85 19.55 1.82
N ARG A 210 -4.30 18.56 1.11
CA ARG A 210 -3.50 17.46 1.71
C ARG A 210 -2.00 17.69 1.64
N PHE A 211 -1.55 18.34 0.60
CA PHE A 211 -0.12 18.42 0.29
C PHE A 211 0.47 19.82 0.37
N GLN A 212 -0.33 20.86 0.22
CA GLN A 212 0.15 22.25 0.30
C GLN A 212 0.26 22.71 1.74
N LEU A 213 1.47 23.05 2.15
CA LEU A 213 1.78 23.48 3.54
C LEU A 213 1.72 25.00 3.70
N GLY A 214 0.55 25.57 3.39
CA GLY A 214 0.30 27.02 3.42
C GLY A 214 0.45 27.68 2.06
N ALA A 215 0.03 28.93 1.96
CA ALA A 215 -0.04 29.67 0.68
C ALA A 215 1.34 29.88 0.02
N ALA A 216 2.41 29.93 0.80
CA ALA A 216 3.78 30.09 0.31
C ALA A 216 4.38 28.80 -0.28
N ASP A 217 3.75 27.62 -0.07
CA ASP A 217 4.21 26.35 -0.61
C ASP A 217 3.74 26.19 -2.06
N THR A 218 4.40 26.87 -2.98
CA THR A 218 4.07 26.89 -4.40
C THR A 218 4.58 25.66 -5.17
N ASN A 219 5.46 24.85 -4.56
CA ASN A 219 6.11 23.69 -5.19
C ASN A 219 5.62 22.35 -4.65
N TRP A 220 4.53 22.34 -3.89
CA TRP A 220 4.04 21.12 -3.21
C TRP A 220 3.74 19.98 -4.20
N GLN A 221 3.21 20.29 -5.39
CA GLN A 221 2.91 19.26 -6.39
C GLN A 221 4.16 18.48 -6.77
N THR A 222 5.23 19.20 -7.12
CA THR A 222 6.51 18.59 -7.49
C THR A 222 7.14 17.89 -6.28
N SER A 223 7.21 18.55 -5.13
CA SER A 223 7.87 18.03 -3.94
C SER A 223 7.22 16.74 -3.41
N ALA A 224 5.90 16.62 -3.49
CA ALA A 224 5.16 15.45 -3.03
C ALA A 224 5.03 14.33 -4.07
N SER A 225 5.37 14.60 -5.34
CA SER A 225 5.25 13.64 -6.45
C SER A 225 6.41 12.65 -6.49
N PRO A 226 6.20 11.35 -6.26
CA PRO A 226 7.27 10.35 -6.34
C PRO A 226 7.91 10.24 -7.73
N ILE A 227 7.20 10.61 -8.80
CA ILE A 227 7.72 10.56 -10.17
C ILE A 227 8.99 11.42 -10.35
N GLN A 228 9.19 12.46 -9.53
CA GLN A 228 10.37 13.32 -9.55
C GLN A 228 11.66 12.61 -9.11
N PHE A 229 11.54 11.49 -8.43
CA PHE A 229 12.66 10.69 -7.94
C PHE A 229 13.01 9.52 -8.86
N VAL A 230 12.27 9.38 -9.98
CA VAL A 230 12.54 8.32 -10.97
C VAL A 230 13.87 8.61 -11.67
N ASN A 231 14.79 7.66 -11.58
CA ASN A 231 16.06 7.68 -12.30
C ASN A 231 16.53 6.25 -12.58
N GLY A 232 17.57 6.08 -13.40
CA GLY A 232 18.04 4.79 -13.86
C GLY A 232 18.59 3.86 -12.77
N SER A 233 18.82 4.35 -11.54
CA SER A 233 19.24 3.52 -10.40
C SER A 233 18.08 2.93 -9.60
N ALA A 234 16.84 3.24 -9.96
CA ALA A 234 15.66 2.70 -9.28
C ALA A 234 15.59 1.18 -9.40
N PRO A 235 15.12 0.47 -8.37
CA PRO A 235 14.91 -0.97 -8.45
C PRO A 235 13.75 -1.30 -9.41
N PRO A 236 13.58 -2.57 -9.82
CA PRO A 236 12.40 -3.00 -10.58
C PRO A 236 11.11 -2.57 -9.93
N VAL A 237 10.10 -2.25 -10.74
CA VAL A 237 8.80 -1.77 -10.26
C VAL A 237 7.66 -2.61 -10.84
N LEU A 238 6.75 -3.06 -9.98
CA LEU A 238 5.46 -3.64 -10.36
C LEU A 238 4.35 -2.63 -10.07
N LEU A 239 3.60 -2.26 -11.09
CA LEU A 239 2.37 -1.49 -10.98
C LEU A 239 1.18 -2.43 -11.15
N LEU A 240 0.29 -2.47 -10.18
CA LEU A 240 -0.98 -3.21 -10.25
C LEU A 240 -2.12 -2.20 -10.36
N ARG A 241 -2.93 -2.34 -11.39
CA ARG A 241 -4.09 -1.47 -11.63
C ARG A 241 -5.36 -2.29 -11.72
N ALA A 242 -6.44 -1.81 -11.10
CA ALA A 242 -7.76 -2.39 -11.31
C ALA A 242 -8.27 -2.08 -12.72
N GLY A 243 -8.97 -3.02 -13.35
CA GLY A 243 -9.50 -2.83 -14.70
C GLY A 243 -10.65 -1.82 -14.76
N GLY A 244 -11.39 -1.64 -13.64
CA GLY A 244 -12.43 -0.64 -13.46
C GLY A 244 -11.96 0.55 -12.62
N GLU A 245 -10.70 0.95 -12.77
CA GLU A 245 -10.13 2.13 -12.10
C GLU A 245 -10.67 3.43 -12.72
N ASP A 246 -10.74 4.49 -11.93
CA ASP A 246 -11.10 5.81 -12.40
C ASP A 246 -10.04 6.38 -13.37
N ARG A 247 -10.48 7.14 -14.38
CA ARG A 247 -9.61 7.68 -15.44
C ARG A 247 -8.39 8.44 -14.91
N PRO A 248 -8.49 9.30 -13.87
CA PRO A 248 -7.33 9.95 -13.27
C PRO A 248 -6.29 8.94 -12.74
N LEU A 249 -6.72 7.88 -12.06
CA LEU A 249 -5.83 6.87 -11.47
C LEU A 249 -5.22 5.96 -12.54
N ILE A 250 -5.95 5.68 -13.63
CA ILE A 250 -5.40 5.03 -14.82
C ILE A 250 -4.22 5.86 -15.35
N ARG A 251 -4.43 7.17 -15.53
CA ARG A 251 -3.40 8.07 -16.01
C ARG A 251 -2.18 8.12 -15.07
N GLN A 252 -2.39 8.18 -13.76
CA GLN A 252 -1.29 8.17 -12.80
C GLN A 252 -0.41 6.91 -12.91
N SER A 253 -1.03 5.75 -13.12
CA SER A 253 -0.31 4.49 -13.35
C SER A 253 0.48 4.51 -14.66
N ASP A 254 -0.11 5.05 -15.73
CA ASP A 254 0.55 5.15 -17.03
C ASP A 254 1.72 6.15 -16.99
N LEU A 255 1.57 7.31 -16.34
CA LEU A 255 2.64 8.30 -16.14
C LEU A 255 3.85 7.70 -15.41
N MET A 256 3.60 7.00 -14.32
CA MET A 256 4.67 6.36 -13.54
C MET A 256 5.37 5.27 -14.37
N ARG A 257 4.62 4.39 -15.06
CA ARG A 257 5.19 3.37 -15.97
C ARG A 257 6.09 4.01 -17.03
N ASP A 258 5.59 5.06 -17.68
CA ASP A 258 6.29 5.72 -18.79
C ASP A 258 7.55 6.45 -18.30
N ALA A 259 7.51 7.07 -17.13
CA ALA A 259 8.68 7.69 -16.50
C ALA A 259 9.76 6.65 -16.16
N LEU A 260 9.38 5.54 -15.54
CA LEU A 260 10.28 4.42 -15.23
C LEU A 260 10.90 3.84 -16.50
N THR A 261 10.09 3.61 -17.53
CA THR A 261 10.56 3.07 -18.83
C THR A 261 11.56 4.03 -19.49
N ARG A 262 11.27 5.35 -19.53
CA ARG A 262 12.21 6.36 -20.06
C ARG A 262 13.53 6.42 -19.29
N ALA A 263 13.49 6.14 -17.99
CA ALA A 263 14.68 6.07 -17.15
C ALA A 263 15.45 4.73 -17.28
N GLY A 264 15.01 3.80 -18.12
CA GLY A 264 15.62 2.47 -18.29
C GLY A 264 15.34 1.50 -17.14
N VAL A 265 14.37 1.81 -16.27
CA VAL A 265 13.97 0.94 -15.16
C VAL A 265 13.04 -0.16 -15.64
N ARG A 266 13.24 -1.39 -15.16
CA ARG A 266 12.30 -2.50 -15.41
C ARG A 266 10.98 -2.23 -14.71
N ALA A 267 9.96 -1.82 -15.46
CA ALA A 267 8.63 -1.53 -14.97
C ALA A 267 7.61 -2.47 -15.62
N GLN A 268 6.84 -3.17 -14.81
CA GLN A 268 5.74 -4.04 -15.24
C GLN A 268 4.41 -3.41 -14.80
N LEU A 269 3.45 -3.29 -15.71
CA LEU A 269 2.07 -2.92 -15.39
C LEU A 269 1.16 -4.12 -15.60
N VAL A 270 0.49 -4.57 -14.55
CA VAL A 270 -0.51 -5.64 -14.58
C VAL A 270 -1.88 -5.04 -14.29
N VAL A 271 -2.82 -5.27 -15.20
CA VAL A 271 -4.22 -4.85 -15.05
C VAL A 271 -5.04 -6.03 -14.55
N ALA A 272 -5.74 -5.86 -13.43
CA ALA A 272 -6.64 -6.86 -12.87
C ALA A 272 -8.08 -6.61 -13.38
N PRO A 273 -8.57 -7.39 -14.37
CA PRO A 273 -9.85 -7.11 -15.03
C PRO A 273 -11.03 -7.30 -14.08
N GLY A 274 -12.09 -6.51 -14.26
CA GLY A 274 -13.35 -6.62 -13.50
C GLY A 274 -13.26 -6.18 -12.04
N LEU A 275 -12.13 -5.64 -11.60
CA LEU A 275 -11.94 -5.12 -10.25
C LEU A 275 -12.01 -3.59 -10.21
N SER A 276 -12.49 -3.04 -9.11
CA SER A 276 -12.42 -1.61 -8.79
C SER A 276 -11.23 -1.31 -7.88
N HIS A 277 -10.95 -0.03 -7.65
CA HIS A 277 -9.91 0.49 -6.76
C HIS A 277 -9.78 -0.23 -5.41
N THR A 278 -10.91 -0.50 -4.77
CA THR A 278 -10.93 -1.17 -3.46
C THR A 278 -11.00 -2.70 -3.57
N ARG A 279 -11.64 -3.24 -4.63
CA ARG A 279 -11.80 -4.68 -4.81
C ARG A 279 -10.51 -5.40 -5.22
N ILE A 280 -9.52 -4.70 -5.72
CA ILE A 280 -8.21 -5.28 -6.02
C ILE A 280 -7.49 -5.73 -4.74
N VAL A 281 -7.68 -5.03 -3.62
CA VAL A 281 -6.94 -5.26 -2.37
C VAL A 281 -7.14 -6.67 -1.78
N PRO A 282 -8.38 -7.16 -1.55
CA PRO A 282 -8.57 -8.52 -1.04
C PRO A 282 -8.03 -9.60 -1.99
N THR A 283 -7.88 -9.32 -3.30
CA THR A 283 -7.32 -10.27 -4.26
C THR A 283 -5.80 -10.40 -4.17
N LEU A 284 -5.12 -9.48 -3.48
CA LEU A 284 -3.68 -9.60 -3.19
C LEU A 284 -3.34 -10.82 -2.33
N SER A 285 -4.32 -11.32 -1.57
CA SER A 285 -4.19 -12.55 -0.77
C SER A 285 -4.66 -13.80 -1.52
N ARG A 286 -4.64 -13.79 -2.87
CA ARG A 286 -5.12 -14.89 -3.69
C ARG A 286 -4.18 -15.14 -4.87
N GLU A 287 -3.56 -16.32 -4.91
CA GLU A 287 -2.64 -16.73 -5.98
C GLU A 287 -3.36 -17.03 -7.30
N ASP A 288 -4.65 -17.40 -7.25
CA ASP A 288 -5.52 -17.64 -8.41
C ASP A 288 -6.05 -16.33 -9.04
N ARG A 289 -5.62 -15.16 -8.55
CA ARG A 289 -6.00 -13.86 -9.07
C ARG A 289 -4.78 -13.10 -9.61
N PRO A 290 -4.95 -12.31 -10.70
CA PRO A 290 -3.83 -11.63 -11.35
C PRO A 290 -2.97 -10.80 -10.40
N ALA A 291 -3.58 -10.07 -9.45
CA ALA A 291 -2.86 -9.21 -8.54
C ALA A 291 -1.98 -10.00 -7.54
N GLY A 292 -2.55 -11.01 -6.87
CA GLY A 292 -1.80 -11.84 -5.93
C GLY A 292 -0.72 -12.68 -6.62
N ALA A 293 -1.03 -13.26 -7.79
CA ALA A 293 -0.06 -13.99 -8.61
C ALA A 293 1.12 -13.10 -9.02
N ALA A 294 0.84 -11.87 -9.48
CA ALA A 294 1.87 -10.94 -9.91
C ALA A 294 2.79 -10.49 -8.76
N VAL A 295 2.24 -10.25 -7.57
CA VAL A 295 3.05 -9.93 -6.37
C VAL A 295 4.01 -11.08 -6.06
N LEU A 296 3.52 -12.32 -6.01
CA LEU A 296 4.36 -13.48 -5.70
C LEU A 296 5.44 -13.70 -6.75
N ALA A 297 5.08 -13.63 -8.04
CA ALA A 297 6.04 -13.78 -9.14
C ALA A 297 7.11 -12.69 -9.09
N PHE A 298 6.72 -11.44 -8.89
CA PHE A 298 7.64 -10.30 -8.83
C PHE A 298 8.63 -10.43 -7.67
N VAL A 299 8.15 -10.74 -6.45
CA VAL A 299 9.04 -10.92 -5.30
C VAL A 299 10.00 -12.08 -5.53
N ARG A 300 9.53 -13.24 -6.01
CA ARG A 300 10.39 -14.41 -6.29
C ARG A 300 11.44 -14.15 -7.37
N GLN A 301 11.10 -13.38 -8.40
CA GLN A 301 12.01 -13.05 -9.50
C GLN A 301 13.15 -12.11 -9.08
N HIS A 302 12.91 -11.26 -8.07
CA HIS A 302 13.84 -10.20 -7.69
C HIS A 302 14.47 -10.39 -6.30
N SER A 303 14.19 -11.52 -5.65
CA SER A 303 14.72 -11.89 -4.32
C SER A 303 16.16 -12.40 -4.37
#